data_7f2725ed5ac11d8bd0e0043b288d0446
#
_entry.id   7f2725ed5ac11d8bd0e0043b288d0446
#
_cell.length_a   1.000
_cell.length_b   1.000
_cell.length_c   1.000
_cell.angle_alpha   90.00
_cell.angle_beta   90.00
_cell.angle_gamma   90.00
#
_symmetry.space_group_name_H-M   'P 1'
#
loop_
_entity.id
_entity.type
_entity.pdbx_description
1 polymer ?
#
loop_
_entity_poly.entity_id
_entity_poly.type
_entity_poly.pdbx_seq_one_letter_code
_entity_poly.pdbx_strand_id
1 'polypeptide(L)'
;MSEILIRNIKRLVQVREPGIDRVAGNAMAELPAIENAFLYLKDGLIHSFGTMDELPSLPTSEVLDATGRFVFPSFVDSHTHLVFAASREEEFVMKIKGATYAEIAGKGGGILNSARKLQQTSEDELVERTLARAHEIIQTGTGAVEIKSGYGLTTRDELKMLRVAKRIGKETPLTVKTTFLGAHAIPAGISHEDYVRQVIEEMIPAVAEDKLADFIDVFCEEGFFTADETERIVEEGKRFGMQPRIHANQLHRSGGVQVGVKTNALSVDHLENIGAEEIEALKNSRVIPTALPGAAFFLGLSFPPARQLIEAGLPLAIASDYNPGSAPSGNMPLMVAFACIKMKMTPEEAINAATLNTSAALAIQHSHGSITKGKIANVYITKPMSSIAYLPYAFGSSLVDRVILNGKIYS
;
A
#
# COMPACT_ATOMS: atom_id res chain seq x y z
N MET A 1 -17.11 -24.99 -6.19
CA MET A 1 -16.25 -24.42 -7.24
C MET A 1 -16.93 -23.17 -7.74
N SER A 2 -16.28 -22.01 -7.64
CA SER A 2 -16.82 -20.75 -8.18
C SER A 2 -16.27 -20.54 -9.59
N GLU A 3 -17.15 -20.33 -10.55
CA GLU A 3 -16.79 -20.06 -11.94
C GLU A 3 -17.51 -18.80 -12.40
N ILE A 4 -16.76 -17.80 -12.86
CA ILE A 4 -17.30 -16.52 -13.36
C ILE A 4 -16.71 -16.27 -14.74
N LEU A 5 -17.58 -16.01 -15.70
CA LEU A 5 -17.19 -15.50 -17.02
C LEU A 5 -17.55 -14.03 -17.15
N ILE A 6 -16.55 -13.16 -17.31
CA ILE A 6 -16.73 -11.76 -17.67
C ILE A 6 -16.53 -11.65 -19.18
N ARG A 7 -17.55 -11.17 -19.90
CA ARG A 7 -17.52 -11.08 -21.36
C ARG A 7 -17.80 -9.66 -21.85
N ASN A 8 -17.55 -9.41 -23.14
CA ASN A 8 -17.73 -8.13 -23.80
C ASN A 8 -16.93 -7.01 -23.11
N ILE A 9 -15.79 -7.37 -22.51
CA ILE A 9 -14.92 -6.41 -21.85
C ILE A 9 -14.39 -5.45 -22.89
N LYS A 10 -14.69 -4.14 -22.76
CA LYS A 10 -14.17 -3.14 -23.70
C LYS A 10 -12.66 -3.19 -23.78
N ARG A 11 -12.00 -3.26 -22.61
CA ARG A 11 -10.54 -3.42 -22.50
C ARG A 11 -10.15 -4.17 -21.22
N LEU A 12 -9.50 -5.29 -21.35
CA LEU A 12 -8.90 -6.05 -20.27
C LEU A 12 -7.46 -5.56 -20.11
N VAL A 13 -7.18 -4.90 -18.98
CA VAL A 13 -5.96 -4.10 -18.79
C VAL A 13 -4.95 -4.84 -17.93
N GLN A 14 -3.66 -4.56 -18.10
CA GLN A 14 -2.54 -5.13 -17.36
C GLN A 14 -2.39 -6.64 -17.61
N VAL A 15 -2.60 -7.06 -18.86
CA VAL A 15 -2.39 -8.46 -19.28
C VAL A 15 -0.89 -8.71 -19.45
N ARG A 16 -0.34 -9.64 -18.68
CA ARG A 16 1.10 -9.91 -18.68
C ARG A 16 1.41 -11.39 -18.80
N GLU A 17 2.52 -11.68 -19.48
CA GLU A 17 3.10 -13.02 -19.46
C GLU A 17 3.63 -13.38 -18.06
N PRO A 18 3.66 -14.68 -17.71
CA PRO A 18 4.30 -15.13 -16.47
C PRO A 18 5.77 -14.69 -16.37
N GLY A 19 6.21 -14.32 -15.16
CA GLY A 19 7.59 -13.88 -14.89
C GLY A 19 7.83 -12.39 -15.03
N ILE A 20 6.83 -11.60 -15.47
CA ILE A 20 6.93 -10.14 -15.40
C ILE A 20 6.45 -9.69 -14.01
N ASP A 21 7.39 -9.47 -13.13
CA ASP A 21 7.14 -9.19 -11.72
C ASP A 21 7.06 -7.70 -11.39
N ARG A 22 7.72 -6.86 -12.19
CA ARG A 22 7.74 -5.40 -12.08
C ARG A 22 8.19 -4.76 -13.39
N VAL A 23 7.92 -3.47 -13.54
CA VAL A 23 8.39 -2.65 -14.66
C VAL A 23 9.10 -1.41 -14.14
N ALA A 24 10.10 -0.93 -14.87
CA ALA A 24 10.96 0.18 -14.46
C ALA A 24 11.27 1.12 -15.63
N GLY A 25 11.58 2.36 -15.35
CA GLY A 25 11.92 3.34 -16.36
C GLY A 25 10.84 3.48 -17.42
N ASN A 26 11.24 3.55 -18.69
CA ASN A 26 10.30 3.71 -19.81
C ASN A 26 9.28 2.57 -19.93
N ALA A 27 9.60 1.37 -19.47
CA ALA A 27 8.66 0.24 -19.48
C ALA A 27 7.43 0.47 -18.55
N MET A 28 7.49 1.43 -17.64
CA MET A 28 6.33 1.82 -16.85
C MET A 28 5.21 2.44 -17.69
N ALA A 29 5.52 3.03 -18.85
CA ALA A 29 4.52 3.56 -19.78
C ALA A 29 3.81 2.47 -20.59
N GLU A 30 4.30 1.22 -20.53
CA GLU A 30 3.71 0.08 -21.23
C GLU A 30 2.65 -0.58 -20.36
N LEU A 31 1.38 -0.52 -20.79
CA LEU A 31 0.24 -1.13 -20.11
C LEU A 31 -0.49 -2.07 -21.07
N PRO A 32 -0.03 -3.31 -21.23
CA PRO A 32 -0.62 -4.28 -22.16
C PRO A 32 -2.08 -4.56 -21.86
N ALA A 33 -2.89 -4.66 -22.91
CA ALA A 33 -4.33 -4.87 -22.78
C ALA A 33 -4.90 -5.62 -23.99
N ILE A 34 -6.07 -6.25 -23.82
CA ILE A 34 -6.84 -6.92 -24.86
C ILE A 34 -8.16 -6.16 -25.04
N GLU A 35 -8.45 -5.72 -26.26
CA GLU A 35 -9.72 -5.11 -26.63
C GLU A 35 -10.78 -6.18 -26.91
N ASN A 36 -12.07 -5.86 -26.68
CA ASN A 36 -13.18 -6.80 -26.88
C ASN A 36 -12.90 -8.19 -26.29
N ALA A 37 -12.62 -8.20 -24.98
CA ALA A 37 -12.06 -9.37 -24.31
C ALA A 37 -13.09 -10.17 -23.51
N PHE A 38 -12.71 -11.38 -23.18
CA PHE A 38 -13.28 -12.16 -22.09
C PHE A 38 -12.24 -12.43 -20.99
N LEU A 39 -12.71 -12.67 -19.78
CA LEU A 39 -11.92 -13.15 -18.64
C LEU A 39 -12.70 -14.25 -17.92
N TYR A 40 -12.12 -15.45 -17.83
CA TYR A 40 -12.69 -16.58 -17.12
C TYR A 40 -11.94 -16.85 -15.84
N LEU A 41 -12.68 -16.82 -14.73
CA LEU A 41 -12.21 -17.06 -13.38
C LEU A 41 -12.73 -18.40 -12.91
N LYS A 42 -11.85 -19.22 -12.32
CA LYS A 42 -12.19 -20.55 -11.82
C LYS A 42 -11.43 -20.85 -10.55
N ASP A 43 -12.13 -21.34 -9.53
CA ASP A 43 -11.56 -21.77 -8.25
C ASP A 43 -10.67 -20.70 -7.57
N GLY A 44 -11.07 -19.44 -7.69
CA GLY A 44 -10.35 -18.31 -7.11
C GLY A 44 -9.15 -17.81 -7.92
N LEU A 45 -8.89 -18.38 -9.10
CA LEU A 45 -7.76 -18.04 -9.94
C LEU A 45 -8.19 -17.52 -11.32
N ILE A 46 -7.32 -16.74 -11.96
CA ILE A 46 -7.43 -16.37 -13.37
C ILE A 46 -7.12 -17.62 -14.19
N HIS A 47 -8.12 -18.19 -14.84
CA HIS A 47 -7.99 -19.43 -15.58
C HIS A 47 -7.61 -19.20 -17.04
N SER A 48 -8.36 -18.33 -17.74
CA SER A 48 -8.09 -17.99 -19.14
C SER A 48 -8.70 -16.62 -19.49
N PHE A 49 -8.17 -16.02 -20.54
CA PHE A 49 -8.62 -14.77 -21.11
C PHE A 49 -8.19 -14.70 -22.59
N GLY A 50 -8.81 -13.85 -23.36
CA GLY A 50 -8.53 -13.63 -24.77
C GLY A 50 -9.53 -12.66 -25.38
N THR A 51 -9.55 -12.56 -26.71
CA THR A 51 -10.58 -11.80 -27.44
C THR A 51 -11.91 -12.55 -27.43
N MET A 52 -13.03 -11.85 -27.60
CA MET A 52 -14.35 -12.49 -27.67
C MET A 52 -14.48 -13.52 -28.81
N ASP A 53 -13.73 -13.34 -29.89
CA ASP A 53 -13.73 -14.30 -31.02
C ASP A 53 -13.02 -15.62 -30.66
N GLU A 54 -12.17 -15.59 -29.63
CA GLU A 54 -11.46 -16.77 -29.11
C GLU A 54 -12.20 -17.42 -27.94
N LEU A 55 -13.37 -16.91 -27.53
CA LEU A 55 -14.09 -17.43 -26.37
C LEU A 55 -14.56 -18.88 -26.62
N PRO A 56 -14.03 -19.87 -25.89
CA PRO A 56 -14.46 -21.26 -26.02
C PRO A 56 -15.83 -21.45 -25.36
N SER A 57 -16.49 -22.57 -25.66
CA SER A 57 -17.64 -23.00 -24.88
C SER A 57 -17.24 -23.38 -23.47
N LEU A 58 -17.63 -22.56 -22.47
CA LEU A 58 -17.28 -22.75 -21.08
C LEU A 58 -18.52 -23.15 -20.27
N PRO A 59 -18.44 -24.19 -19.45
CA PRO A 59 -19.49 -24.52 -18.48
C PRO A 59 -19.43 -23.52 -17.32
N THR A 60 -20.18 -22.44 -17.39
CA THR A 60 -20.24 -21.47 -16.26
C THR A 60 -21.69 -21.14 -15.94
N SER A 61 -21.98 -21.03 -14.65
CA SER A 61 -23.28 -20.65 -14.13
C SER A 61 -23.42 -19.13 -13.95
N GLU A 62 -22.29 -18.40 -13.88
CA GLU A 62 -22.27 -16.95 -13.61
C GLU A 62 -21.57 -16.21 -14.73
N VAL A 63 -22.35 -15.38 -15.42
CA VAL A 63 -21.86 -14.56 -16.55
C VAL A 63 -22.12 -13.08 -16.25
N LEU A 64 -21.04 -12.29 -16.32
CA LEU A 64 -21.08 -10.84 -16.18
C LEU A 64 -20.84 -10.18 -17.55
N ASP A 65 -21.73 -9.28 -17.95
CA ASP A 65 -21.54 -8.46 -19.14
C ASP A 65 -20.82 -7.16 -18.78
N ALA A 66 -19.65 -6.94 -19.41
CA ALA A 66 -18.81 -5.77 -19.19
C ALA A 66 -18.79 -4.84 -20.44
N THR A 67 -19.88 -4.81 -21.22
CA THR A 67 -19.99 -3.94 -22.40
C THR A 67 -19.71 -2.46 -22.04
N GLY A 68 -18.76 -1.85 -22.74
CA GLY A 68 -18.33 -0.45 -22.51
C GLY A 68 -17.43 -0.26 -21.27
N ARG A 69 -17.11 -1.31 -20.52
CA ARG A 69 -16.39 -1.29 -19.25
C ARG A 69 -14.98 -1.81 -19.41
N PHE A 70 -14.10 -1.37 -18.51
CA PHE A 70 -12.73 -1.87 -18.38
C PHE A 70 -12.66 -2.85 -17.22
N VAL A 71 -11.77 -3.83 -17.34
CA VAL A 71 -11.42 -4.74 -16.24
C VAL A 71 -9.93 -4.62 -15.96
N PHE A 72 -9.61 -4.39 -14.71
CA PHE A 72 -8.24 -4.27 -14.20
C PHE A 72 -7.97 -5.34 -13.14
N PRO A 73 -6.72 -5.73 -12.91
CA PRO A 73 -6.37 -6.38 -11.65
C PRO A 73 -6.68 -5.42 -10.49
N SER A 74 -7.03 -5.96 -9.32
CA SER A 74 -7.24 -5.12 -8.14
C SER A 74 -5.99 -4.31 -7.80
N PHE A 75 -6.19 -3.16 -7.19
CA PHE A 75 -5.10 -2.40 -6.61
C PHE A 75 -4.42 -3.18 -5.49
N VAL A 76 -3.14 -2.93 -5.33
CA VAL A 76 -2.35 -3.38 -4.20
C VAL A 76 -1.89 -2.13 -3.45
N ASP A 77 -2.23 -2.02 -2.18
CA ASP A 77 -1.84 -0.90 -1.34
C ASP A 77 -0.72 -1.33 -0.40
N SER A 78 0.51 -0.94 -0.75
CA SER A 78 1.70 -1.43 -0.07
C SER A 78 2.10 -0.63 1.17
N HIS A 79 1.30 0.33 1.62
CA HIS A 79 1.63 1.13 2.79
C HIS A 79 0.36 1.68 3.45
N THR A 80 -0.05 1.07 4.56
CA THR A 80 -1.16 1.59 5.38
C THR A 80 -0.90 1.40 6.88
N HIS A 81 -1.54 2.27 7.67
CA HIS A 81 -1.69 2.13 9.11
C HIS A 81 -3.17 1.92 9.45
N LEU A 82 -3.80 0.95 8.79
CA LEU A 82 -5.26 0.77 8.81
C LEU A 82 -5.82 0.50 10.21
N VAL A 83 -4.99 -0.05 11.13
CA VAL A 83 -5.35 -0.28 12.53
C VAL A 83 -5.11 0.98 13.36
N PHE A 84 -6.15 1.76 13.60
CA PHE A 84 -6.12 2.90 14.50
C PHE A 84 -7.45 3.05 15.26
N ALA A 85 -7.37 3.61 16.49
CA ALA A 85 -8.52 3.69 17.38
C ALA A 85 -9.48 4.84 17.07
N ALA A 86 -8.98 5.98 16.55
CA ALA A 86 -9.80 7.16 16.29
C ALA A 86 -9.18 8.02 15.19
N SER A 87 -10.03 8.76 14.49
CA SER A 87 -9.60 9.84 13.58
C SER A 87 -8.95 11.00 14.34
N ARG A 88 -8.37 11.92 13.59
CA ARG A 88 -7.71 13.13 14.11
C ARG A 88 -8.28 14.39 13.46
N GLU A 89 -9.58 14.40 13.21
CA GLU A 89 -10.29 15.53 12.58
C GLU A 89 -10.23 16.83 13.39
N GLU A 90 -10.16 16.75 14.73
CA GLU A 90 -9.97 17.93 15.55
C GLU A 90 -8.60 18.59 15.29
N GLU A 91 -7.55 17.78 15.17
CA GLU A 91 -6.21 18.28 14.82
C GLU A 91 -6.16 18.84 13.39
N PHE A 92 -6.91 18.25 12.46
CA PHE A 92 -7.08 18.78 11.11
C PHE A 92 -7.69 20.20 11.15
N VAL A 93 -8.75 20.41 11.94
CA VAL A 93 -9.34 21.75 12.12
C VAL A 93 -8.34 22.72 12.75
N MET A 94 -7.53 22.28 13.71
CA MET A 94 -6.48 23.11 14.32
C MET A 94 -5.43 23.54 13.30
N LYS A 95 -4.98 22.62 12.43
CA LYS A 95 -4.04 22.92 11.32
C LYS A 95 -4.62 23.94 10.35
N ILE A 96 -5.88 23.80 9.93
CA ILE A 96 -6.56 24.78 9.06
C ILE A 96 -6.59 26.18 9.71
N LYS A 97 -6.71 26.26 11.04
CA LYS A 97 -6.67 27.51 11.80
C LYS A 97 -5.25 28.05 12.03
N GLY A 98 -4.23 27.40 11.45
CA GLY A 98 -2.85 27.84 11.52
C GLY A 98 -2.05 27.35 12.72
N ALA A 99 -2.58 26.37 13.50
CA ALA A 99 -1.82 25.80 14.61
C ALA A 99 -0.59 25.04 14.10
N THR A 100 0.54 25.26 14.74
CA THR A 100 1.79 24.54 14.49
C THR A 100 1.73 23.11 15.04
N TYR A 101 2.61 22.23 14.55
CA TYR A 101 2.75 20.89 15.09
C TYR A 101 3.02 20.89 16.61
N ALA A 102 3.89 21.79 17.07
CA ALA A 102 4.22 21.93 18.49
C ALA A 102 3.01 22.34 19.35
N GLU A 103 2.16 23.26 18.86
CA GLU A 103 0.93 23.66 19.54
C GLU A 103 -0.09 22.51 19.61
N ILE A 104 -0.21 21.71 18.56
CA ILE A 104 -1.07 20.53 18.52
C ILE A 104 -0.55 19.47 19.50
N ALA A 105 0.75 19.20 19.49
CA ALA A 105 1.38 18.26 20.41
C ALA A 105 1.25 18.73 21.87
N GLY A 106 1.46 20.03 22.16
CA GLY A 106 1.28 20.64 23.49
C GLY A 106 -0.14 20.55 24.04
N LYS A 107 -1.14 20.47 23.15
CA LYS A 107 -2.55 20.21 23.51
C LYS A 107 -2.87 18.71 23.61
N GLY A 108 -1.86 17.85 23.58
CA GLY A 108 -2.01 16.40 23.70
C GLY A 108 -2.42 15.69 22.41
N GLY A 109 -2.27 16.33 21.25
CA GLY A 109 -2.47 15.74 19.92
C GLY A 109 -1.26 14.95 19.43
N GLY A 110 -1.27 14.60 18.15
CA GLY A 110 -0.19 13.89 17.48
C GLY A 110 -0.25 12.38 17.66
N ILE A 111 0.87 11.73 17.31
CA ILE A 111 1.00 10.26 17.31
C ILE A 111 0.83 9.67 18.71
N LEU A 112 1.31 10.37 19.75
CA LEU A 112 1.17 9.96 21.14
C LEU A 112 -0.29 9.96 21.64
N ASN A 113 -1.14 10.84 21.10
CA ASN A 113 -2.57 10.81 21.35
C ASN A 113 -3.24 9.59 20.71
N SER A 114 -2.88 9.30 19.47
CA SER A 114 -3.34 8.09 18.78
C SER A 114 -2.94 6.83 19.55
N ALA A 115 -1.72 6.78 20.07
CA ALA A 115 -1.22 5.67 20.89
C ALA A 115 -2.04 5.51 22.18
N ARG A 116 -2.28 6.59 22.94
CA ARG A 116 -3.10 6.53 24.17
C ARG A 116 -4.51 6.00 23.90
N LYS A 117 -5.17 6.49 22.84
CA LYS A 117 -6.50 6.02 22.45
C LYS A 117 -6.47 4.53 22.08
N LEU A 118 -5.45 4.08 21.32
CA LEU A 118 -5.29 2.69 20.93
C LEU A 118 -5.04 1.77 22.14
N GLN A 119 -4.20 2.17 23.08
CA GLN A 119 -3.91 1.42 24.30
C GLN A 119 -5.17 1.17 25.12
N GLN A 120 -6.10 2.14 25.15
CA GLN A 120 -7.37 2.08 25.88
C GLN A 120 -8.48 1.33 25.13
N THR A 121 -8.32 1.10 23.83
CA THR A 121 -9.32 0.43 22.99
C THR A 121 -9.10 -1.07 23.01
N SER A 122 -10.16 -1.86 23.16
CA SER A 122 -10.08 -3.32 23.14
C SER A 122 -9.69 -3.86 21.75
N GLU A 123 -9.18 -5.08 21.70
CA GLU A 123 -8.81 -5.71 20.42
C GLU A 123 -10.03 -5.89 19.51
N ASP A 124 -11.19 -6.31 20.07
CA ASP A 124 -12.41 -6.52 19.29
C ASP A 124 -12.98 -5.21 18.72
N GLU A 125 -12.95 -4.13 19.49
CA GLU A 125 -13.36 -2.81 19.00
C GLU A 125 -12.42 -2.28 17.90
N LEU A 126 -11.10 -2.53 18.01
CA LEU A 126 -10.15 -2.22 16.94
C LEU A 126 -10.44 -3.02 15.68
N VAL A 127 -10.80 -4.30 15.80
CA VAL A 127 -11.20 -5.14 14.66
C VAL A 127 -12.43 -4.57 13.99
N GLU A 128 -13.50 -4.27 14.74
CA GLU A 128 -14.74 -3.70 14.18
C GLU A 128 -14.47 -2.41 13.39
N ARG A 129 -13.73 -1.48 13.98
CA ARG A 129 -13.36 -0.21 13.32
C ARG A 129 -12.48 -0.43 12.09
N THR A 130 -11.58 -1.42 12.13
CA THR A 130 -10.69 -1.72 11.01
C THR A 130 -11.42 -2.47 9.90
N LEU A 131 -12.39 -3.33 10.21
CA LEU A 131 -13.26 -3.96 9.23
C LEU A 131 -14.04 -2.92 8.40
N ALA A 132 -14.58 -1.88 9.02
CA ALA A 132 -15.26 -0.81 8.31
C ALA A 132 -14.34 -0.16 7.26
N ARG A 133 -13.09 0.15 7.61
CA ARG A 133 -12.07 0.68 6.70
C ARG A 133 -11.65 -0.34 5.63
N ALA A 134 -11.54 -1.60 6.00
CA ALA A 134 -11.24 -2.67 5.04
C ALA A 134 -12.33 -2.81 3.98
N HIS A 135 -13.60 -2.72 4.37
CA HIS A 135 -14.72 -2.70 3.43
C HIS A 135 -14.68 -1.47 2.50
N GLU A 136 -14.35 -0.30 3.03
CA GLU A 136 -14.19 0.93 2.25
C GLU A 136 -13.13 0.78 1.15
N ILE A 137 -11.92 0.30 1.49
CA ILE A 137 -10.85 0.12 0.49
C ILE A 137 -11.16 -0.97 -0.54
N ILE A 138 -11.86 -2.05 -0.15
CA ILE A 138 -12.31 -3.06 -1.11
C ILE A 138 -13.26 -2.45 -2.13
N GLN A 139 -14.24 -1.65 -1.68
CA GLN A 139 -15.19 -1.00 -2.57
C GLN A 139 -14.54 -0.06 -3.58
N THR A 140 -13.35 0.43 -3.31
CA THR A 140 -12.56 1.23 -4.25
C THR A 140 -11.61 0.40 -5.13
N GLY A 141 -11.68 -0.94 -5.07
CA GLY A 141 -10.95 -1.86 -5.96
C GLY A 141 -9.63 -2.40 -5.38
N THR A 142 -9.34 -2.22 -4.10
CA THR A 142 -8.16 -2.77 -3.44
C THR A 142 -8.39 -4.25 -3.09
N GLY A 143 -7.46 -5.13 -3.50
CA GLY A 143 -7.53 -6.58 -3.25
C GLY A 143 -6.40 -7.11 -2.38
N ALA A 144 -5.34 -6.33 -2.20
CA ALA A 144 -4.25 -6.66 -1.28
C ALA A 144 -3.77 -5.41 -0.55
N VAL A 145 -3.41 -5.54 0.71
CA VAL A 145 -3.02 -4.42 1.56
C VAL A 145 -1.92 -4.82 2.53
N GLU A 146 -1.00 -3.91 2.77
CA GLU A 146 -0.08 -4.00 3.90
C GLU A 146 -0.64 -3.20 5.07
N ILE A 147 -0.61 -3.78 6.26
CA ILE A 147 -1.07 -3.15 7.49
C ILE A 147 0.08 -3.11 8.50
N LYS A 148 0.48 -1.89 8.87
CA LYS A 148 1.53 -1.63 9.85
C LYS A 148 0.96 -1.52 11.25
N SER A 149 1.74 -1.92 12.26
CA SER A 149 1.57 -1.47 13.65
C SER A 149 2.12 -0.04 13.82
N GLY A 150 2.53 0.37 15.01
CA GLY A 150 3.21 1.65 15.23
C GLY A 150 2.43 2.71 16.01
N TYR A 151 1.20 2.39 16.43
CA TYR A 151 0.46 3.19 17.40
C TYR A 151 0.32 2.51 18.77
N GLY A 152 0.93 1.34 18.96
CA GLY A 152 0.95 0.65 20.24
C GLY A 152 1.95 1.29 21.20
N LEU A 153 3.16 1.50 20.75
CA LEU A 153 4.32 2.05 21.48
C LEU A 153 4.64 1.30 22.78
N THR A 154 4.09 0.12 22.96
CA THR A 154 4.41 -0.87 24.00
C THR A 154 4.40 -2.26 23.39
N THR A 155 5.13 -3.19 23.94
CA THR A 155 5.16 -4.58 23.44
C THR A 155 3.73 -5.15 23.32
N ARG A 156 2.95 -5.04 24.40
CA ARG A 156 1.57 -5.54 24.45
C ARG A 156 0.69 -4.96 23.34
N ASP A 157 0.76 -3.65 23.12
CA ASP A 157 -0.16 -2.95 22.23
C ASP A 157 0.29 -2.99 20.77
N GLU A 158 1.60 -3.11 20.48
CA GLU A 158 2.11 -3.43 19.14
C GLU A 158 1.67 -4.85 18.71
N LEU A 159 1.80 -5.84 19.59
CA LEU A 159 1.29 -7.19 19.35
C LEU A 159 -0.23 -7.19 19.13
N LYS A 160 -0.99 -6.40 19.93
CA LYS A 160 -2.44 -6.23 19.75
C LYS A 160 -2.77 -5.72 18.34
N MET A 161 -2.07 -4.68 17.85
CA MET A 161 -2.28 -4.15 16.49
C MET A 161 -2.03 -5.21 15.42
N LEU A 162 -0.93 -5.95 15.53
CA LEU A 162 -0.59 -6.99 14.56
C LEU A 162 -1.59 -8.15 14.59
N ARG A 163 -2.11 -8.54 15.77
CA ARG A 163 -3.20 -9.53 15.85
C ARG A 163 -4.47 -9.04 15.16
N VAL A 164 -4.84 -7.76 15.36
CA VAL A 164 -5.95 -7.13 14.64
C VAL A 164 -5.71 -7.21 13.12
N ALA A 165 -4.54 -6.82 12.63
CA ALA A 165 -4.21 -6.89 11.22
C ALA A 165 -4.32 -8.33 10.65
N LYS A 166 -3.84 -9.33 11.38
CA LYS A 166 -4.01 -10.76 11.00
C LYS A 166 -5.48 -11.18 10.98
N ARG A 167 -6.31 -10.68 11.92
CA ARG A 167 -7.77 -10.96 11.93
C ARG A 167 -8.44 -10.35 10.69
N ILE A 168 -8.09 -9.15 10.27
CA ILE A 168 -8.63 -8.55 9.04
C ILE A 168 -8.38 -9.46 7.83
N GLY A 169 -7.19 -10.03 7.69
CA GLY A 169 -6.90 -10.99 6.61
C GLY A 169 -7.70 -12.30 6.68
N LYS A 170 -8.22 -12.66 7.85
CA LYS A 170 -9.08 -13.85 8.02
C LYS A 170 -10.57 -13.55 7.84
N GLU A 171 -10.99 -12.34 8.22
CA GLU A 171 -12.40 -11.93 8.27
C GLU A 171 -12.84 -11.19 6.98
N THR A 172 -11.90 -10.88 6.07
CA THR A 172 -12.16 -10.24 4.77
C THR A 172 -11.52 -11.03 3.63
N PRO A 173 -11.93 -10.81 2.38
CA PRO A 173 -11.27 -11.41 1.21
C PRO A 173 -9.94 -10.75 0.84
N LEU A 174 -9.46 -9.75 1.57
CA LEU A 174 -8.18 -9.09 1.31
C LEU A 174 -6.99 -10.02 1.52
N THR A 175 -6.02 -9.96 0.64
CA THR A 175 -4.67 -10.45 0.95
C THR A 175 -3.98 -9.43 1.84
N VAL A 176 -3.74 -9.78 3.11
CA VAL A 176 -3.11 -8.90 4.09
C VAL A 176 -1.67 -9.32 4.34
N LYS A 177 -0.76 -8.37 4.23
CA LYS A 177 0.62 -8.45 4.73
C LYS A 177 0.75 -7.57 5.97
N THR A 178 1.52 -8.01 6.94
CA THR A 178 1.66 -7.31 8.22
C THR A 178 3.07 -6.83 8.44
N THR A 179 3.21 -5.60 8.94
CA THR A 179 4.49 -4.94 9.22
C THR A 179 4.59 -4.54 10.68
N PHE A 180 5.65 -4.96 11.35
CA PHE A 180 5.99 -4.44 12.66
C PHE A 180 6.68 -3.08 12.51
N LEU A 181 6.11 -2.04 13.09
CA LEU A 181 6.60 -0.66 13.10
C LEU A 181 6.67 -0.12 14.55
N GLY A 182 7.26 -0.86 15.47
CA GLY A 182 7.46 -0.39 16.85
C GLY A 182 8.28 0.90 16.93
N ALA A 183 9.19 1.08 15.99
CA ALA A 183 10.00 2.28 15.83
C ALA A 183 9.30 3.38 15.00
N HIS A 184 8.10 3.80 15.40
CA HIS A 184 7.32 4.85 14.75
C HIS A 184 7.38 6.19 15.49
N ALA A 185 7.40 6.16 16.81
CA ALA A 185 7.59 7.32 17.68
C ALA A 185 8.11 6.87 19.03
N ILE A 186 8.66 7.82 19.79
CA ILE A 186 9.18 7.55 21.15
C ILE A 186 8.06 7.88 22.16
N PRO A 187 7.63 6.94 22.99
CA PRO A 187 6.64 7.20 24.02
C PRO A 187 7.18 8.13 25.13
N ALA A 188 6.28 8.89 25.77
CA ALA A 188 6.66 9.73 26.88
C ALA A 188 7.16 8.89 28.09
N GLY A 189 8.16 9.40 28.81
CA GLY A 189 8.63 8.80 30.06
C GLY A 189 9.70 7.72 29.92
N ILE A 190 10.17 7.45 28.71
CA ILE A 190 11.32 6.58 28.46
C ILE A 190 12.39 7.35 27.68
N SER A 191 13.66 7.04 27.90
CA SER A 191 14.73 7.61 27.10
C SER A 191 14.73 7.04 25.69
N HIS A 192 15.27 7.80 24.72
CA HIS A 192 15.36 7.35 23.32
C HIS A 192 16.11 6.03 23.20
N GLU A 193 17.30 5.93 23.81
CA GLU A 193 18.14 4.71 23.78
C GLU A 193 17.45 3.51 24.47
N ASP A 194 16.76 3.72 25.59
CA ASP A 194 16.01 2.66 26.25
C ASP A 194 14.85 2.14 25.39
N TYR A 195 14.19 3.03 24.66
CA TYR A 195 13.12 2.62 23.75
C TYR A 195 13.66 1.83 22.55
N VAL A 196 14.74 2.28 21.93
CA VAL A 196 15.41 1.52 20.85
C VAL A 196 15.81 0.13 21.35
N ARG A 197 16.38 0.05 22.58
CA ARG A 197 16.70 -1.23 23.20
C ARG A 197 15.46 -2.10 23.42
N GLN A 198 14.35 -1.53 23.89
CA GLN A 198 13.08 -2.24 24.05
C GLN A 198 12.55 -2.78 22.73
N VAL A 199 12.60 -1.99 21.65
CA VAL A 199 12.21 -2.45 20.31
C VAL A 199 13.04 -3.67 19.89
N ILE A 200 14.37 -3.61 20.08
CA ILE A 200 15.31 -4.65 19.63
C ILE A 200 15.21 -5.90 20.51
N GLU A 201 15.27 -5.75 21.84
CA GLU A 201 15.45 -6.87 22.76
C GLU A 201 14.15 -7.49 23.25
N GLU A 202 13.01 -6.76 23.17
CA GLU A 202 11.74 -7.22 23.68
C GLU A 202 10.68 -7.36 22.57
N MET A 203 10.43 -6.29 21.80
CA MET A 203 9.30 -6.27 20.84
C MET A 203 9.57 -7.19 19.64
N ILE A 204 10.73 -7.10 19.00
CA ILE A 204 11.07 -7.93 17.83
C ILE A 204 10.98 -9.42 18.15
N PRO A 205 11.61 -9.94 19.23
CA PRO A 205 11.47 -11.34 19.61
C PRO A 205 10.03 -11.76 19.85
N ALA A 206 9.23 -10.94 20.56
CA ALA A 206 7.84 -11.26 20.86
C ALA A 206 6.96 -11.30 19.59
N VAL A 207 7.16 -10.38 18.64
CA VAL A 207 6.48 -10.38 17.34
C VAL A 207 6.83 -11.64 16.54
N ALA A 208 8.08 -12.06 16.58
CA ALA A 208 8.57 -13.24 15.86
C ALA A 208 8.06 -14.55 16.48
N GLU A 209 8.02 -14.65 17.80
CA GLU A 209 7.49 -15.83 18.52
C GLU A 209 6.05 -16.11 18.11
N ASP A 210 5.21 -15.08 18.05
CA ASP A 210 3.79 -15.17 17.64
C ASP A 210 3.60 -15.18 16.12
N LYS A 211 4.67 -15.04 15.32
CA LYS A 211 4.64 -14.97 13.84
C LYS A 211 3.67 -13.91 13.31
N LEU A 212 3.68 -12.73 13.92
CA LEU A 212 2.69 -11.69 13.65
C LEU A 212 3.07 -10.75 12.50
N ALA A 213 4.34 -10.67 12.09
CA ALA A 213 4.77 -9.76 11.04
C ALA A 213 5.53 -10.47 9.91
N ASP A 214 5.22 -10.07 8.68
CA ASP A 214 5.98 -10.44 7.47
C ASP A 214 7.19 -9.49 7.29
N PHE A 215 7.02 -8.23 7.69
CA PHE A 215 7.98 -7.15 7.47
C PHE A 215 8.32 -6.41 8.76
N ILE A 216 9.47 -5.74 8.75
CA ILE A 216 9.89 -4.76 9.77
C ILE A 216 10.09 -3.40 9.10
N ASP A 217 9.66 -2.34 9.79
CA ASP A 217 9.77 -0.97 9.30
C ASP A 217 10.23 -0.03 10.41
N VAL A 218 10.84 1.08 10.04
CA VAL A 218 11.30 2.14 10.94
C VAL A 218 11.01 3.49 10.32
N PHE A 219 10.51 4.43 11.11
CA PHE A 219 10.40 5.82 10.70
C PHE A 219 11.77 6.51 10.83
N CYS A 220 12.58 6.38 9.78
CA CYS A 220 13.91 6.98 9.68
C CYS A 220 13.78 8.47 9.32
N GLU A 221 13.70 9.33 10.33
CA GLU A 221 13.45 10.76 10.14
C GLU A 221 14.11 11.60 11.25
N GLU A 222 14.45 12.84 10.95
CA GLU A 222 14.95 13.79 11.95
C GLU A 222 13.97 13.97 13.12
N GLY A 223 14.45 13.82 14.34
CA GLY A 223 13.61 13.89 15.55
C GLY A 223 12.87 12.60 15.91
N PHE A 224 13.01 11.55 15.09
CA PHE A 224 12.48 10.21 15.34
C PHE A 224 13.64 9.19 15.43
N PHE A 225 13.87 8.36 14.43
CA PHE A 225 14.95 7.37 14.47
C PHE A 225 16.03 7.72 13.45
N THR A 226 17.29 7.65 13.90
CA THR A 226 18.46 7.91 13.07
C THR A 226 18.72 6.76 12.09
N ALA A 227 19.58 6.99 11.10
CA ALA A 227 20.01 5.96 10.16
C ALA A 227 20.68 4.76 10.87
N ASP A 228 21.54 5.01 11.87
CA ASP A 228 22.22 3.96 12.63
C ASP A 228 21.22 3.12 13.46
N GLU A 229 20.25 3.75 14.12
CA GLU A 229 19.21 3.05 14.86
C GLU A 229 18.32 2.25 13.93
N THR A 230 17.95 2.84 12.79
CA THR A 230 17.18 2.16 11.74
C THR A 230 17.89 0.91 11.26
N GLU A 231 19.20 0.98 10.98
CA GLU A 231 19.99 -0.16 10.57
C GLU A 231 20.01 -1.27 11.66
N ARG A 232 20.25 -0.91 12.91
CA ARG A 232 20.26 -1.85 14.05
C ARG A 232 18.92 -2.57 14.22
N ILE A 233 17.82 -1.83 14.18
CA ILE A 233 16.45 -2.38 14.32
C ILE A 233 16.12 -3.31 13.16
N VAL A 234 16.39 -2.87 11.94
CA VAL A 234 16.09 -3.63 10.73
C VAL A 234 16.92 -4.91 10.63
N GLU A 235 18.22 -4.84 10.94
CA GLU A 235 19.09 -6.04 10.94
C GLU A 235 18.65 -7.05 11.99
N GLU A 236 18.18 -6.60 13.18
CA GLU A 236 17.61 -7.53 14.15
C GLU A 236 16.33 -8.17 13.63
N GLY A 237 15.40 -7.39 13.02
CA GLY A 237 14.19 -7.95 12.40
C GLY A 237 14.48 -9.00 11.34
N LYS A 238 15.52 -8.78 10.52
CA LYS A 238 15.98 -9.76 9.52
C LYS A 238 16.45 -11.08 10.16
N ARG A 239 17.11 -11.06 11.31
CA ARG A 239 17.52 -12.27 12.03
C ARG A 239 16.32 -13.13 12.42
N PHE A 240 15.16 -12.50 12.63
CA PHE A 240 13.90 -13.17 12.92
C PHE A 240 13.03 -13.42 11.65
N GLY A 241 13.59 -13.21 10.45
CA GLY A 241 12.95 -13.54 9.17
C GLY A 241 12.00 -12.47 8.63
N MET A 242 11.91 -11.31 9.26
CA MET A 242 11.12 -10.18 8.74
C MET A 242 11.92 -9.44 7.66
N GLN A 243 11.27 -9.13 6.52
CA GLN A 243 11.91 -8.39 5.44
C GLN A 243 11.81 -6.87 5.69
N PRO A 244 12.89 -6.09 5.45
CA PRO A 244 12.89 -4.66 5.72
C PRO A 244 12.03 -3.84 4.77
N ARG A 245 11.42 -2.81 5.32
CA ARG A 245 10.84 -1.65 4.64
C ARG A 245 11.23 -0.42 5.45
N ILE A 246 11.25 0.77 4.87
CA ILE A 246 11.70 1.96 5.61
C ILE A 246 10.85 3.17 5.19
N HIS A 247 10.24 3.87 6.16
CA HIS A 247 9.80 5.24 5.97
C HIS A 247 11.04 6.12 5.83
N ALA A 248 11.22 6.76 4.69
CA ALA A 248 12.45 7.44 4.35
C ALA A 248 12.19 8.80 3.69
N ASN A 249 12.89 9.81 4.14
CA ASN A 249 12.95 11.12 3.50
C ASN A 249 11.58 11.80 3.33
N GLN A 250 10.69 11.64 4.30
CA GLN A 250 9.38 12.31 4.28
C GLN A 250 9.51 13.82 4.53
N LEU A 251 10.18 14.20 5.61
CA LEU A 251 10.34 15.60 6.03
C LEU A 251 11.74 16.14 5.71
N HIS A 252 12.77 15.30 5.85
CA HIS A 252 14.17 15.64 5.62
C HIS A 252 14.91 14.49 4.93
N ARG A 253 16.13 14.76 4.44
CA ARG A 253 17.04 13.74 3.92
C ARG A 253 17.78 13.08 5.08
N SER A 254 17.14 12.09 5.71
CA SER A 254 17.55 11.48 6.96
C SER A 254 18.47 10.25 6.84
N GLY A 255 18.84 9.87 5.60
CA GLY A 255 19.66 8.67 5.33
C GLY A 255 18.89 7.37 5.23
N GLY A 256 17.57 7.38 5.37
CA GLY A 256 16.72 6.19 5.29
C GLY A 256 16.81 5.45 3.96
N VAL A 257 17.00 6.15 2.85
CA VAL A 257 17.21 5.53 1.53
C VAL A 257 18.51 4.72 1.51
N GLN A 258 19.60 5.27 2.04
CA GLN A 258 20.90 4.60 2.09
C GLN A 258 20.85 3.36 2.97
N VAL A 259 20.16 3.42 4.12
CA VAL A 259 19.91 2.26 4.98
C VAL A 259 19.08 1.21 4.24
N GLY A 260 18.02 1.62 3.52
CA GLY A 260 17.22 0.71 2.71
C GLY A 260 18.03 -0.05 1.67
N VAL A 261 18.92 0.65 0.96
CA VAL A 261 19.84 0.02 0.00
C VAL A 261 20.81 -0.93 0.70
N LYS A 262 21.45 -0.51 1.79
CA LYS A 262 22.42 -1.29 2.56
C LYS A 262 21.82 -2.59 3.13
N THR A 263 20.59 -2.52 3.63
CA THR A 263 19.89 -3.66 4.26
C THR A 263 19.12 -4.53 3.29
N ASN A 264 19.12 -4.19 1.98
CA ASN A 264 18.32 -4.81 0.92
C ASN A 264 16.82 -4.80 1.26
N ALA A 265 16.31 -3.64 1.65
CA ALA A 265 14.89 -3.46 1.91
C ALA A 265 14.04 -3.76 0.65
N LEU A 266 12.80 -4.20 0.84
CA LEU A 266 11.85 -4.36 -0.26
C LEU A 266 11.49 -3.01 -0.87
N SER A 267 11.25 -2.02 0.01
CA SER A 267 10.93 -0.66 -0.42
C SER A 267 11.49 0.39 0.55
N VAL A 268 11.60 1.60 0.03
CA VAL A 268 11.73 2.84 0.78
C VAL A 268 10.55 3.72 0.42
N ASP A 269 9.82 4.15 1.42
CA ASP A 269 8.49 4.73 1.27
C ASP A 269 8.51 6.21 1.66
N HIS A 270 7.64 7.05 1.07
CA HIS A 270 7.53 8.51 1.12
C HIS A 270 8.34 9.23 0.03
N LEU A 271 9.58 9.60 0.28
CA LEU A 271 10.50 10.19 -0.71
C LEU A 271 10.16 11.62 -1.17
N GLU A 272 9.40 12.39 -0.36
CA GLU A 272 9.12 13.80 -0.64
C GLU A 272 10.41 14.62 -0.76
N ASN A 273 11.45 14.24 0.01
CA ASN A 273 12.76 14.89 0.06
C ASN A 273 13.87 13.98 -0.47
N ILE A 274 13.74 13.52 -1.72
CA ILE A 274 14.77 12.73 -2.40
C ILE A 274 15.60 13.59 -3.36
N GLY A 275 16.91 13.33 -3.45
CA GLY A 275 17.84 14.01 -4.35
C GLY A 275 18.62 13.05 -5.24
N ALA A 276 19.55 13.60 -6.00
CA ALA A 276 20.35 12.85 -6.99
C ALA A 276 21.16 11.71 -6.36
N GLU A 277 21.67 11.90 -5.15
CA GLU A 277 22.49 10.91 -4.44
C GLU A 277 21.67 9.66 -4.07
N GLU A 278 20.45 9.84 -3.54
CA GLU A 278 19.55 8.75 -3.20
C GLU A 278 19.04 8.04 -4.47
N ILE A 279 18.75 8.79 -5.53
CA ILE A 279 18.34 8.22 -6.82
C ILE A 279 19.46 7.33 -7.36
N GLU A 280 20.71 7.78 -7.31
CA GLU A 280 21.86 6.98 -7.78
C GLU A 280 22.08 5.73 -6.91
N ALA A 281 21.90 5.83 -5.58
CA ALA A 281 21.95 4.67 -4.70
C ALA A 281 20.89 3.62 -5.05
N LEU A 282 19.65 4.06 -5.33
CA LEU A 282 18.54 3.19 -5.70
C LEU A 282 18.77 2.48 -7.04
N LYS A 283 19.38 3.14 -8.03
CA LYS A 283 19.68 2.54 -9.37
C LYS A 283 20.51 1.27 -9.26
N ASN A 284 21.42 1.21 -8.30
CA ASN A 284 22.31 0.09 -8.06
C ASN A 284 21.74 -0.94 -7.07
N SER A 285 20.43 -0.91 -6.80
CA SER A 285 19.76 -1.76 -5.83
C SER A 285 18.54 -2.49 -6.41
N ARG A 286 17.92 -3.32 -5.58
CA ARG A 286 16.61 -3.94 -5.88
C ARG A 286 15.46 -3.27 -5.14
N VAL A 287 15.75 -2.26 -4.34
CA VAL A 287 14.78 -1.55 -3.52
C VAL A 287 13.77 -0.81 -4.41
N ILE A 288 12.50 -0.91 -4.07
CA ILE A 288 11.44 -0.24 -4.83
C ILE A 288 11.12 1.09 -4.14
N PRO A 289 11.38 2.24 -4.79
CA PRO A 289 10.89 3.52 -4.29
C PRO A 289 9.34 3.53 -4.34
N THR A 290 8.70 3.88 -3.21
CA THR A 290 7.25 3.94 -3.09
C THR A 290 6.83 5.33 -2.68
N ALA A 291 6.13 6.03 -3.55
CA ALA A 291 5.60 7.37 -3.27
C ALA A 291 4.23 7.29 -2.59
N LEU A 292 3.97 8.21 -1.66
CA LEU A 292 2.72 8.29 -0.89
C LEU A 292 2.00 9.62 -1.17
N PRO A 293 1.38 9.76 -2.37
CA PRO A 293 0.85 11.05 -2.83
C PRO A 293 -0.29 11.58 -1.95
N GLY A 294 -1.00 10.71 -1.22
CA GLY A 294 -2.03 11.09 -0.26
C GLY A 294 -1.46 11.87 0.91
N ALA A 295 -0.32 11.44 1.45
CA ALA A 295 0.37 12.11 2.55
C ALA A 295 0.90 13.48 2.12
N ALA A 296 1.60 13.55 0.99
CA ALA A 296 2.09 14.81 0.44
C ALA A 296 0.96 15.82 0.21
N PHE A 297 -0.18 15.36 -0.33
CA PHE A 297 -1.36 16.19 -0.55
C PHE A 297 -1.95 16.73 0.77
N PHE A 298 -2.24 15.84 1.71
CA PHE A 298 -2.95 16.19 2.95
C PHE A 298 -2.10 17.06 3.89
N LEU A 299 -0.79 16.85 3.90
CA LEU A 299 0.14 17.63 4.70
C LEU A 299 0.61 18.92 4.01
N GLY A 300 0.32 19.11 2.72
CA GLY A 300 0.78 20.26 1.94
C GLY A 300 2.28 20.24 1.66
N LEU A 301 2.88 19.04 1.58
CA LEU A 301 4.30 18.84 1.27
C LEU A 301 4.56 18.87 -0.24
N SER A 302 5.84 18.95 -0.62
CA SER A 302 6.27 18.65 -1.98
C SER A 302 5.93 17.20 -2.33
N PHE A 303 5.59 16.94 -3.59
CA PHE A 303 5.38 15.56 -4.04
C PHE A 303 6.70 14.90 -4.43
N PRO A 304 6.86 13.58 -4.21
CA PRO A 304 8.00 12.84 -4.71
C PRO A 304 8.23 13.07 -6.21
N PRO A 305 9.47 13.25 -6.68
CA PRO A 305 9.77 13.60 -8.07
C PRO A 305 9.69 12.40 -9.02
N ALA A 306 8.47 11.89 -9.27
CA ALA A 306 8.23 10.67 -10.03
C ALA A 306 8.90 10.66 -11.41
N ARG A 307 8.87 11.80 -12.13
CA ARG A 307 9.54 11.91 -13.43
C ARG A 307 11.02 11.58 -13.34
N GLN A 308 11.73 12.18 -12.37
CA GLN A 308 13.16 11.93 -12.18
C GLN A 308 13.45 10.47 -11.81
N LEU A 309 12.62 9.87 -10.96
CA LEU A 309 12.76 8.47 -10.58
C LEU A 309 12.56 7.53 -11.78
N ILE A 310 11.52 7.75 -12.58
CA ILE A 310 11.21 6.93 -13.77
C ILE A 310 12.29 7.13 -14.84
N GLU A 311 12.71 8.36 -15.12
CA GLU A 311 13.76 8.67 -16.10
C GLU A 311 15.13 8.13 -15.67
N ALA A 312 15.37 7.98 -14.37
CA ALA A 312 16.53 7.28 -13.83
C ALA A 312 16.48 5.75 -13.99
N GLY A 313 15.40 5.20 -14.53
CA GLY A 313 15.23 3.76 -14.75
C GLY A 313 14.67 2.99 -13.56
N LEU A 314 14.08 3.66 -12.57
CA LEU A 314 13.58 3.02 -11.34
C LEU A 314 12.16 2.48 -11.47
N PRO A 315 11.80 1.41 -10.73
CA PRO A 315 10.45 0.84 -10.65
C PRO A 315 9.62 1.56 -9.58
N LEU A 316 9.05 2.72 -9.90
CA LEU A 316 8.26 3.48 -8.93
C LEU A 316 6.95 2.74 -8.59
N ALA A 317 6.63 2.64 -7.29
CA ALA A 317 5.34 2.23 -6.76
C ALA A 317 4.61 3.42 -6.12
N ILE A 318 3.28 3.31 -5.94
CA ILE A 318 2.47 4.28 -5.18
C ILE A 318 1.56 3.54 -4.19
N ALA A 319 1.34 4.13 -3.02
CA ALA A 319 0.46 3.61 -1.98
C ALA A 319 -0.31 4.74 -1.29
N SER A 320 -1.29 4.41 -0.46
CA SER A 320 -2.20 5.39 0.12
C SER A 320 -1.66 6.09 1.36
N ASP A 321 -0.84 5.41 2.16
CA ASP A 321 -0.51 5.81 3.53
C ASP A 321 -1.75 5.94 4.43
N TYR A 322 -2.79 5.13 4.21
CA TYR A 322 -4.05 5.31 4.94
C TYR A 322 -3.84 5.27 6.47
N ASN A 323 -3.88 6.44 7.08
CA ASN A 323 -3.68 6.65 8.52
C ASN A 323 -4.48 7.88 9.00
N PRO A 324 -4.71 8.03 10.31
CA PRO A 324 -5.56 9.11 10.83
C PRO A 324 -4.90 10.50 10.82
N GLY A 325 -3.59 10.60 10.60
CA GLY A 325 -2.82 11.83 10.83
C GLY A 325 -2.36 12.58 9.59
N SER A 326 -1.94 11.84 8.56
CA SER A 326 -1.30 12.38 7.37
C SER A 326 -2.00 12.00 6.07
N ALA A 327 -2.82 10.94 6.04
CA ALA A 327 -3.52 10.50 4.84
C ALA A 327 -4.81 9.72 5.20
N PRO A 328 -5.90 10.38 5.59
CA PRO A 328 -7.10 9.68 6.08
C PRO A 328 -7.97 9.12 4.93
N SER A 329 -7.36 8.47 3.94
CA SER A 329 -8.05 7.87 2.79
C SER A 329 -7.24 6.73 2.17
N GLY A 330 -7.87 5.56 2.04
CA GLY A 330 -7.35 4.39 1.33
C GLY A 330 -7.81 4.29 -0.12
N ASN A 331 -8.28 5.38 -0.72
CA ASN A 331 -8.81 5.42 -2.08
C ASN A 331 -7.68 5.36 -3.12
N MET A 332 -7.29 4.16 -3.58
CA MET A 332 -6.23 3.96 -4.57
C MET A 332 -6.52 4.63 -5.94
N PRO A 333 -7.74 4.66 -6.50
CA PRO A 333 -8.06 5.51 -7.65
C PRO A 333 -7.69 6.98 -7.48
N LEU A 334 -7.89 7.54 -6.27
CA LEU A 334 -7.48 8.90 -5.96
C LEU A 334 -5.96 9.05 -5.91
N MET A 335 -5.24 8.04 -5.41
CA MET A 335 -3.76 8.02 -5.43
C MET A 335 -3.23 8.01 -6.87
N VAL A 336 -3.84 7.23 -7.77
CA VAL A 336 -3.56 7.25 -9.22
C VAL A 336 -3.79 8.64 -9.81
N ALA A 337 -4.89 9.30 -9.43
CA ALA A 337 -5.17 10.67 -9.89
C ALA A 337 -4.12 11.68 -9.39
N PHE A 338 -3.71 11.62 -8.13
CA PHE A 338 -2.63 12.48 -7.60
C PHE A 338 -1.30 12.21 -8.28
N ALA A 339 -0.94 10.95 -8.55
CA ALA A 339 0.26 10.61 -9.29
C ALA A 339 0.27 11.23 -10.68
N CYS A 340 -0.85 11.21 -11.41
CA CYS A 340 -0.96 11.85 -12.71
C CYS A 340 -0.92 13.37 -12.62
N ILE A 341 -1.74 13.97 -11.75
CA ILE A 341 -1.93 15.44 -11.70
C ILE A 341 -0.72 16.13 -11.09
N LYS A 342 -0.20 15.61 -9.98
CA LYS A 342 0.82 16.26 -9.15
C LYS A 342 2.23 15.75 -9.46
N MET A 343 2.40 14.45 -9.69
CA MET A 343 3.71 13.84 -9.91
C MET A 343 4.05 13.67 -11.40
N LYS A 344 3.12 14.05 -12.32
CA LYS A 344 3.31 14.03 -13.77
C LYS A 344 3.56 12.63 -14.36
N MET A 345 2.98 11.61 -13.73
CA MET A 345 2.94 10.27 -14.29
C MET A 345 1.86 10.16 -15.37
N THR A 346 2.11 9.36 -16.41
CA THR A 346 1.04 9.01 -17.34
C THR A 346 0.04 8.05 -16.65
N PRO A 347 -1.20 7.92 -17.15
CA PRO A 347 -2.15 6.95 -16.59
C PRO A 347 -1.60 5.53 -16.54
N GLU A 348 -0.86 5.10 -17.57
CA GLU A 348 -0.24 3.79 -17.68
C GLU A 348 0.82 3.59 -16.59
N GLU A 349 1.70 4.57 -16.40
CA GLU A 349 2.72 4.55 -15.35
C GLU A 349 2.09 4.47 -13.95
N ALA A 350 1.06 5.26 -13.70
CA ALA A 350 0.39 5.29 -12.40
C ALA A 350 -0.37 3.98 -12.11
N ILE A 351 -0.98 3.33 -13.11
CA ILE A 351 -1.62 2.03 -12.96
C ILE A 351 -0.58 0.95 -12.71
N ASN A 352 0.54 0.93 -13.44
CA ASN A 352 1.65 0.02 -13.17
C ASN A 352 2.19 0.20 -11.75
N ALA A 353 2.32 1.45 -11.30
CA ALA A 353 2.78 1.77 -9.96
C ALA A 353 1.81 1.30 -8.85
N ALA A 354 0.48 1.36 -9.10
CA ALA A 354 -0.56 0.98 -8.14
C ALA A 354 -0.96 -0.50 -8.16
N THR A 355 -0.41 -1.28 -9.10
CA THR A 355 -0.75 -2.70 -9.27
C THR A 355 0.49 -3.58 -9.28
N LEU A 356 1.21 -3.62 -10.39
CA LEU A 356 2.36 -4.52 -10.58
C LEU A 356 3.53 -4.19 -9.66
N ASN A 357 3.97 -2.93 -9.62
CA ASN A 357 5.13 -2.53 -8.82
C ASN A 357 4.86 -2.59 -7.30
N THR A 358 3.66 -2.21 -6.87
CA THR A 358 3.25 -2.38 -5.46
C THR A 358 3.17 -3.84 -5.06
N SER A 359 2.74 -4.74 -5.96
CA SER A 359 2.75 -6.18 -5.68
C SER A 359 4.17 -6.71 -5.46
N ALA A 360 5.14 -6.19 -6.21
CA ALA A 360 6.56 -6.50 -6.01
C ALA A 360 7.10 -5.90 -4.70
N ALA A 361 6.68 -4.69 -4.34
CA ALA A 361 7.03 -4.05 -3.06
C ALA A 361 6.48 -4.81 -1.83
N LEU A 362 5.47 -5.66 -2.01
CA LEU A 362 4.94 -6.56 -0.98
C LEU A 362 5.39 -8.01 -1.13
N ALA A 363 6.28 -8.32 -2.06
CA ALA A 363 6.72 -9.68 -2.37
C ALA A 363 5.56 -10.66 -2.70
N ILE A 364 4.47 -10.15 -3.30
CA ILE A 364 3.30 -10.93 -3.75
C ILE A 364 3.07 -10.89 -5.27
N GLN A 365 4.04 -10.44 -6.03
CA GLN A 365 3.98 -10.30 -7.50
C GLN A 365 3.67 -11.60 -8.23
N HIS A 366 3.97 -12.74 -7.64
CA HIS A 366 3.67 -14.06 -8.23
C HIS A 366 2.18 -14.39 -8.23
N SER A 367 1.39 -13.71 -7.40
CA SER A 367 -0.04 -13.97 -7.23
C SER A 367 -0.93 -12.75 -7.50
N HIS A 368 -0.38 -11.53 -7.54
CA HIS A 368 -1.14 -10.27 -7.66
C HIS A 368 -0.54 -9.34 -8.73
N GLY A 369 -1.20 -8.21 -8.96
CA GLY A 369 -0.69 -7.04 -9.69
C GLY A 369 -0.85 -7.09 -11.22
N SER A 370 -1.29 -8.20 -11.80
CA SER A 370 -1.53 -8.31 -13.26
C SER A 370 -2.58 -9.37 -13.59
N ILE A 371 -3.17 -9.25 -14.78
CA ILE A 371 -3.98 -10.32 -15.39
C ILE A 371 -3.01 -11.32 -16.02
N THR A 372 -2.76 -12.38 -15.29
CA THR A 372 -1.85 -13.46 -15.71
C THR A 372 -2.47 -14.79 -15.29
N LYS A 373 -2.45 -15.79 -16.17
CA LYS A 373 -2.99 -17.11 -15.87
C LYS A 373 -2.35 -17.71 -14.63
N GLY A 374 -3.19 -18.22 -13.72
CA GLY A 374 -2.79 -18.83 -12.44
C GLY A 374 -2.64 -17.85 -11.28
N LYS A 375 -2.69 -16.55 -11.50
CA LYS A 375 -2.76 -15.58 -10.41
C LYS A 375 -4.14 -15.57 -9.76
N ILE A 376 -4.21 -15.05 -8.52
CA ILE A 376 -5.47 -14.92 -7.78
C ILE A 376 -6.44 -14.03 -8.56
N ALA A 377 -7.70 -14.45 -8.61
CA ALA A 377 -8.76 -13.76 -9.33
C ALA A 377 -9.24 -12.53 -8.53
N ASN A 378 -8.37 -11.54 -8.39
CA ASN A 378 -8.61 -10.26 -7.77
C ASN A 378 -8.67 -9.19 -8.86
N VAL A 379 -9.88 -8.78 -9.24
CA VAL A 379 -10.12 -7.80 -10.32
C VAL A 379 -11.22 -6.82 -9.93
N TYR A 380 -11.24 -5.66 -10.56
CA TYR A 380 -12.39 -4.78 -10.53
C TYR A 380 -12.86 -4.42 -11.93
N ILE A 381 -14.17 -4.22 -12.06
CA ILE A 381 -14.86 -3.80 -13.27
C ILE A 381 -15.24 -2.34 -13.08
N THR A 382 -15.00 -1.51 -14.09
CA THR A 382 -15.34 -0.09 -14.02
C THR A 382 -16.78 0.16 -14.49
N LYS A 383 -17.33 1.31 -14.14
CA LYS A 383 -18.43 1.92 -14.89
C LYS A 383 -17.98 2.14 -16.34
N PRO A 384 -18.93 2.29 -17.30
CA PRO A 384 -18.54 2.61 -18.68
C PRO A 384 -17.67 3.87 -18.74
N MET A 385 -16.53 3.78 -19.41
CA MET A 385 -15.64 4.91 -19.61
C MET A 385 -15.02 4.93 -21.01
N SER A 386 -14.56 6.11 -21.47
CA SER A 386 -14.06 6.31 -22.82
C SER A 386 -12.67 5.72 -23.03
N SER A 387 -11.76 5.90 -22.07
CA SER A 387 -10.36 5.51 -22.14
C SER A 387 -9.76 5.26 -20.76
N ILE A 388 -8.54 4.70 -20.70
CA ILE A 388 -7.77 4.54 -19.44
C ILE A 388 -7.52 5.91 -18.79
N ALA A 389 -7.24 6.94 -19.57
CA ALA A 389 -7.00 8.28 -19.06
C ALA A 389 -8.22 8.88 -18.32
N TYR A 390 -9.44 8.39 -18.57
CA TYR A 390 -10.62 8.84 -17.86
C TYR A 390 -10.58 8.48 -16.36
N LEU A 391 -9.89 7.40 -15.97
CA LEU A 391 -9.77 6.97 -14.59
C LEU A 391 -9.14 8.06 -13.70
N PRO A 392 -7.91 8.57 -13.95
CA PRO A 392 -7.36 9.68 -13.19
C PRO A 392 -7.99 11.04 -13.49
N TYR A 393 -8.53 11.25 -14.70
CA TYR A 393 -9.17 12.51 -15.08
C TYR A 393 -10.43 12.80 -14.25
N ALA A 394 -11.24 11.79 -13.99
CA ALA A 394 -12.46 11.89 -13.20
C ALA A 394 -12.19 11.78 -11.69
N PHE A 395 -11.10 12.40 -11.23
CA PHE A 395 -10.67 12.36 -9.82
C PHE A 395 -11.84 12.70 -8.87
N GLY A 396 -11.95 11.93 -7.78
CA GLY A 396 -13.04 12.09 -6.82
C GLY A 396 -14.35 11.38 -7.21
N SER A 397 -14.51 10.91 -8.46
CA SER A 397 -15.65 10.08 -8.86
C SER A 397 -15.35 8.60 -8.60
N SER A 398 -16.31 7.87 -8.04
CA SER A 398 -16.21 6.41 -7.94
C SER A 398 -16.50 5.78 -9.32
N LEU A 399 -15.44 5.32 -9.97
CA LEU A 399 -15.54 4.61 -11.26
C LEU A 399 -15.53 3.08 -11.10
N VAL A 400 -15.25 2.56 -9.93
CA VAL A 400 -15.38 1.13 -9.64
C VAL A 400 -16.87 0.79 -9.58
N ASP A 401 -17.28 -0.24 -10.32
CA ASP A 401 -18.67 -0.71 -10.36
C ASP A 401 -18.82 -2.05 -9.64
N ARG A 402 -17.90 -2.97 -9.86
CA ARG A 402 -17.86 -4.27 -9.20
C ARG A 402 -16.44 -4.65 -8.80
N VAL A 403 -16.33 -5.33 -7.68
CA VAL A 403 -15.08 -5.90 -7.19
C VAL A 403 -15.24 -7.41 -7.04
N ILE A 404 -14.28 -8.15 -7.57
CA ILE A 404 -14.20 -9.62 -7.48
C ILE A 404 -12.88 -9.92 -6.78
N LEU A 405 -12.97 -10.60 -5.63
CA LEU A 405 -11.80 -11.03 -4.87
C LEU A 405 -11.85 -12.54 -4.63
N ASN A 406 -10.72 -13.21 -4.83
CA ASN A 406 -10.60 -14.65 -4.74
C ASN A 406 -11.65 -15.39 -5.61
N GLY A 407 -11.98 -14.80 -6.78
CA GLY A 407 -12.97 -15.33 -7.72
C GLY A 407 -14.42 -15.28 -7.21
N LYS A 408 -14.74 -14.37 -6.27
CA LYS A 408 -16.10 -14.14 -5.76
C LYS A 408 -16.45 -12.67 -5.88
N ILE A 409 -17.69 -12.40 -6.30
CA ILE A 409 -18.21 -11.03 -6.35
C ILE A 409 -18.35 -10.54 -4.91
N TYR A 410 -17.75 -9.39 -4.64
CA TYR A 410 -17.81 -8.74 -3.33
C TYR A 410 -18.83 -7.60 -3.30
N SER A 411 -18.85 -6.79 -4.35
CA SER A 411 -19.77 -5.65 -4.51
C SER A 411 -20.09 -5.43 -5.99
#